data_26095247ada6cddfcc9e2c503aff25e3
#
_entry.id   26095247ada6cddfcc9e2c503aff25e3
#
_cell.length_a   1.000
_cell.length_b   1.000
_cell.length_c   1.000
_cell.angle_alpha   90.00
_cell.angle_beta   90.00
_cell.angle_gamma   90.00
#
_symmetry.space_group_name_H-M   'P 1'
#
loop_
_entity.id
_entity.type
_entity.pdbx_description
1 polymer ?
#
loop_
_entity_poly.entity_id
_entity_poly.type
_entity_poly.pdbx_seq_one_letter_code
_entity_poly.pdbx_strand_id
1 'polypeptide(L)'
;MKDVCKVMNEGEILNSSHTEYPLFNAILYGDKILTAKFSKRLSCAIKHLPIRIKFNYEYDTNKAIEKGIAKDPTFTLNNEIFLEGLVSAEEITQKFEKLLKKDKL
;
A
#
# COMPACT_ATOMS: atom_id res chain seq x y z
N MET A 1 -9.92 7.02 22.90
CA MET A 1 -9.79 7.54 21.54
C MET A 1 -9.48 6.45 20.56
N LYS A 2 -10.24 6.36 19.53
CA LYS A 2 -9.98 5.29 18.58
C LYS A 2 -9.18 5.78 17.40
N ASP A 3 -8.35 4.91 16.92
CA ASP A 3 -7.59 5.16 15.72
C ASP A 3 -8.50 5.16 14.51
N VAL A 4 -8.37 6.16 13.69
CA VAL A 4 -9.15 6.24 12.48
C VAL A 4 -8.23 6.03 11.30
N CYS A 5 -8.50 4.98 10.56
CA CYS A 5 -7.78 4.74 9.31
C CYS A 5 -8.32 5.71 8.28
N LYS A 6 -7.45 6.19 7.43
CA LYS A 6 -7.87 7.18 6.45
C LYS A 6 -7.38 6.81 5.06
N VAL A 7 -8.02 7.42 4.06
CA VAL A 7 -7.53 7.33 2.70
C VAL A 7 -6.37 8.30 2.59
N MET A 8 -5.22 7.79 2.16
CA MET A 8 -4.01 8.61 2.04
C MET A 8 -4.08 9.45 0.77
N ASN A 9 -3.53 10.64 0.83
CA ASN A 9 -3.48 11.53 -0.33
C ASN A 9 -2.31 11.18 -1.23
N GLU A 10 -2.39 11.64 -2.47
CA GLU A 10 -1.30 11.47 -3.42
C GLU A 10 -0.02 12.06 -2.83
N GLY A 11 1.05 11.28 -2.80
CA GLY A 11 2.34 11.75 -2.29
C GLY A 11 2.48 11.77 -0.78
N GLU A 12 1.43 11.44 -0.06
CA GLU A 12 1.48 11.44 1.40
C GLU A 12 2.26 10.24 1.91
N ILE A 13 3.00 10.42 3.01
CA ILE A 13 3.81 9.36 3.58
C ILE A 13 3.23 8.94 4.92
N LEU A 14 2.88 7.65 5.03
CA LEU A 14 2.40 7.09 6.28
C LEU A 14 3.60 6.83 7.19
N ASN A 15 3.46 7.15 8.48
CA ASN A 15 4.52 7.04 9.49
C ASN A 15 5.70 7.97 9.18
N SER A 16 5.41 9.12 8.59
CA SER A 16 6.46 10.03 8.11
C SER A 16 7.38 10.54 9.22
N SER A 17 6.90 10.61 10.46
CA SER A 17 7.73 11.10 11.57
C SER A 17 8.80 10.10 12.00
N HIS A 18 8.68 8.85 11.58
CA HIS A 18 9.64 7.80 11.96
C HIS A 18 10.71 7.67 10.89
N THR A 19 11.60 8.65 10.84
CA THR A 19 12.61 8.70 9.77
C THR A 19 13.58 7.52 9.78
N GLU A 20 13.64 6.80 10.88
CA GLU A 20 14.48 5.59 10.98
C GLU A 20 13.88 4.38 10.27
N TYR A 21 12.57 4.42 9.96
CA TYR A 21 11.93 3.31 9.27
C TYR A 21 12.26 3.35 7.78
N PRO A 22 12.40 2.18 7.13
CA PRO A 22 12.61 2.15 5.69
C PRO A 22 11.41 2.74 4.94
N LEU A 23 11.69 3.42 3.85
CA LEU A 23 10.65 4.05 3.02
C LEU A 23 10.40 3.22 1.77
N PHE A 24 9.15 2.86 1.56
CA PHE A 24 8.74 2.14 0.36
C PHE A 24 7.86 3.05 -0.49
N ASN A 25 7.96 2.92 -1.80
CA ASN A 25 7.10 3.64 -2.72
C ASN A 25 5.97 2.74 -3.15
N ALA A 26 4.74 3.19 -2.92
CA ALA A 26 3.56 2.42 -3.27
C ALA A 26 2.81 3.11 -4.39
N ILE A 27 2.31 2.32 -5.34
CA ILE A 27 1.37 2.81 -6.34
C ILE A 27 0.16 1.90 -6.28
N LEU A 28 -1.01 2.51 -6.13
CA LEU A 28 -2.28 1.80 -6.14
C LEU A 28 -2.92 2.01 -7.51
N TYR A 29 -3.08 0.91 -8.24
CA TYR A 29 -3.68 0.92 -9.58
C TYR A 29 -5.13 0.50 -9.48
N GLY A 30 -6.02 1.21 -10.18
CA GLY A 30 -7.41 0.84 -10.24
C GLY A 30 -8.34 2.04 -10.21
N ASP A 31 -9.65 1.79 -10.05
CA ASP A 31 -10.58 2.89 -10.02
C ASP A 31 -10.50 3.63 -8.68
N LYS A 32 -11.06 4.83 -8.66
CA LYS A 32 -10.92 5.69 -7.49
C LYS A 32 -11.56 5.12 -6.24
N ILE A 33 -12.68 4.43 -6.40
CA ILE A 33 -13.40 3.89 -5.24
C ILE A 33 -12.63 2.72 -4.63
N LEU A 34 -12.18 1.80 -5.45
CA LEU A 34 -11.47 0.62 -4.96
C LEU A 34 -10.10 0.95 -4.40
N THR A 35 -9.38 1.87 -5.05
CA THR A 35 -8.08 2.27 -4.53
C THR A 35 -8.23 3.02 -3.22
N ALA A 36 -9.31 3.80 -3.05
CA ALA A 36 -9.56 4.49 -1.79
C ALA A 36 -9.82 3.48 -0.67
N LYS A 37 -10.63 2.45 -0.95
CA LYS A 37 -10.88 1.41 0.04
C LYS A 37 -9.60 0.69 0.42
N PHE A 38 -8.77 0.38 -0.57
CA PHE A 38 -7.50 -0.28 -0.30
C PHE A 38 -6.58 0.61 0.52
N SER A 39 -6.50 1.90 0.17
CA SER A 39 -5.69 2.86 0.89
C SER A 39 -6.06 2.91 2.37
N LYS A 40 -7.36 2.92 2.65
CA LYS A 40 -7.83 2.95 4.03
C LYS A 40 -7.41 1.70 4.78
N ARG A 41 -7.57 0.53 4.18
CA ARG A 41 -7.15 -0.72 4.79
C ARG A 41 -5.65 -0.77 5.00
N LEU A 42 -4.92 -0.26 4.02
CA LEU A 42 -3.46 -0.22 4.08
C LEU A 42 -3.00 0.69 5.21
N SER A 43 -3.62 1.84 5.38
CA SER A 43 -3.23 2.73 6.47
C SER A 43 -3.50 2.11 7.82
N CYS A 44 -4.59 1.34 7.96
CA CYS A 44 -4.86 0.60 9.19
C CYS A 44 -3.78 -0.45 9.46
N ALA A 45 -3.41 -1.18 8.42
CA ALA A 45 -2.50 -2.31 8.58
C ALA A 45 -1.08 -1.86 8.91
N ILE A 46 -0.65 -0.75 8.31
CA ILE A 46 0.75 -0.36 8.36
C ILE A 46 1.11 0.54 9.53
N LYS A 47 0.15 1.26 10.08
CA LYS A 47 0.48 2.24 11.11
C LYS A 47 1.20 1.63 12.32
N HIS A 48 1.09 0.33 12.51
CA HIS A 48 1.77 -0.36 13.62
C HIS A 48 3.05 -1.06 13.19
N LEU A 49 3.41 -0.98 11.92
CA LEU A 49 4.61 -1.65 11.42
C LEU A 49 5.76 -0.65 11.30
N PRO A 50 7.00 -1.11 11.45
CA PRO A 50 8.16 -0.20 11.40
C PRO A 50 8.57 0.12 9.97
N ILE A 51 7.67 0.67 9.19
CA ILE A 51 7.93 1.06 7.81
C ILE A 51 7.23 2.37 7.50
N ARG A 52 7.74 3.05 6.48
CA ARG A 52 7.09 4.23 5.92
C ARG A 52 6.68 3.91 4.50
N ILE A 53 5.52 4.41 4.10
CA ILE A 53 5.04 4.20 2.73
C ILE A 53 4.59 5.53 2.15
N LYS A 54 5.11 5.84 0.96
CA LYS A 54 4.67 6.98 0.19
C LYS A 54 3.60 6.51 -0.79
N PHE A 55 2.43 7.12 -0.74
CA PHE A 55 1.28 6.70 -1.53
C PHE A 55 1.20 7.44 -2.84
N ASN A 56 0.98 6.69 -3.92
CA ASN A 56 0.67 7.24 -5.23
C ASN A 56 -0.45 6.42 -5.83
N TYR A 57 -1.22 7.02 -6.71
CA TYR A 57 -2.37 6.38 -7.33
C TYR A 57 -2.24 6.46 -8.84
N GLU A 58 -2.63 5.39 -9.51
CA GLU A 58 -2.66 5.38 -10.97
C GLU A 58 -4.03 4.89 -11.41
N TYR A 59 -4.80 5.80 -12.01
CA TYR A 59 -6.16 5.49 -12.44
C TYR A 59 -6.25 5.14 -13.92
N ASP A 60 -5.15 5.30 -14.66
CA ASP A 60 -5.13 5.06 -16.10
C ASP A 60 -5.05 3.56 -16.36
N THR A 61 -6.11 3.00 -16.98
CA THR A 61 -6.17 1.58 -17.28
C THR A 61 -5.04 1.14 -18.20
N ASN A 62 -4.66 2.00 -19.15
CA ASN A 62 -3.59 1.63 -20.07
C ASN A 62 -2.26 1.45 -19.35
N LYS A 63 -1.99 2.30 -18.37
CA LYS A 63 -0.75 2.17 -17.61
C LYS A 63 -0.75 0.91 -16.77
N ALA A 64 -1.92 0.54 -16.23
CA ALA A 64 -2.03 -0.71 -15.49
C ALA A 64 -1.75 -1.90 -16.41
N ILE A 65 -2.29 -1.87 -17.61
CA ILE A 65 -2.07 -2.95 -18.58
C ILE A 65 -0.59 -3.06 -18.93
N GLU A 66 0.06 -1.93 -19.15
CA GLU A 66 1.50 -1.92 -19.46
C GLU A 66 2.32 -2.53 -18.34
N LYS A 67 1.87 -2.37 -17.12
CA LYS A 67 2.55 -2.91 -15.95
C LYS A 67 2.27 -4.40 -15.74
N GLY A 68 1.36 -4.97 -16.52
CA GLY A 68 0.98 -6.36 -16.36
C GLY A 68 -0.06 -6.59 -15.28
N ILE A 69 -0.80 -5.54 -14.94
CA ILE A 69 -1.79 -5.62 -13.87
C ILE A 69 -3.12 -6.07 -14.44
N ALA A 70 -3.69 -7.13 -13.85
CA ALA A 70 -4.93 -7.73 -14.31
C ALA A 70 -6.08 -7.57 -13.33
N LYS A 71 -5.82 -7.16 -12.12
CA LYS A 71 -6.86 -7.05 -11.07
C LYS A 71 -7.01 -5.63 -10.57
N ASP A 72 -8.22 -5.30 -10.12
CA ASP A 72 -8.55 -3.97 -9.61
C ASP A 72 -9.07 -4.12 -8.20
N PRO A 73 -8.44 -3.51 -7.19
CA PRO A 73 -7.22 -2.72 -7.27
C PRO A 73 -5.97 -3.60 -7.17
N THR A 74 -4.82 -3.06 -7.58
CA THR A 74 -3.56 -3.75 -7.40
C THR A 74 -2.58 -2.80 -6.71
N PHE A 75 -1.89 -3.33 -5.73
CA PHE A 75 -0.93 -2.58 -4.93
C PHE A 75 0.48 -3.00 -5.32
N THR A 76 1.26 -2.05 -5.81
CA THR A 76 2.66 -2.30 -6.11
C THR A 76 3.53 -1.65 -5.04
N LEU A 77 4.66 -2.27 -4.76
CA LEU A 77 5.61 -1.78 -3.78
C LEU A 77 6.97 -1.75 -4.44
N ASN A 78 7.57 -0.56 -4.50
CA ASN A 78 8.85 -0.37 -5.17
C ASN A 78 8.83 -0.96 -6.59
N ASN A 79 7.76 -0.67 -7.32
CA ASN A 79 7.55 -1.05 -8.72
C ASN A 79 7.27 -2.53 -8.97
N GLU A 80 7.02 -3.31 -7.91
CA GLU A 80 6.67 -4.72 -8.07
C GLU A 80 5.28 -4.98 -7.54
N ILE A 81 4.53 -5.84 -8.21
CA ILE A 81 3.19 -6.20 -7.75
C ILE A 81 3.32 -6.92 -6.41
N PHE A 82 2.65 -6.38 -5.40
CA PHE A 82 2.76 -6.89 -4.04
C PHE A 82 1.47 -7.58 -3.60
N LEU A 83 0.32 -6.96 -3.87
CA LEU A 83 -0.98 -7.53 -3.54
C LEU A 83 -1.96 -7.22 -4.65
N GLU A 84 -2.77 -8.21 -5.00
CA GLU A 84 -3.77 -8.08 -6.05
C GLU A 84 -5.16 -8.23 -5.47
N GLY A 85 -6.07 -7.34 -5.89
CA GLY A 85 -7.43 -7.36 -5.41
C GLY A 85 -7.60 -6.65 -4.08
N LEU A 86 -8.84 -6.49 -3.66
CA LEU A 86 -9.17 -5.78 -2.44
C LEU A 86 -9.07 -6.75 -1.25
N VAL A 87 -7.86 -6.88 -0.73
CA VAL A 87 -7.61 -7.81 0.38
C VAL A 87 -7.87 -7.13 1.73
N SER A 88 -7.98 -7.93 2.78
CA SER A 88 -8.25 -7.41 4.11
C SER A 88 -7.01 -6.77 4.73
N ALA A 89 -7.22 -5.96 5.77
CA ALA A 89 -6.11 -5.37 6.51
C ALA A 89 -5.22 -6.45 7.11
N GLU A 90 -5.82 -7.55 7.56
CA GLU A 90 -5.04 -8.66 8.13
C GLU A 90 -4.11 -9.28 7.09
N GLU A 91 -4.61 -9.48 5.88
CA GLU A 91 -3.78 -10.03 4.81
C GLU A 91 -2.64 -9.08 4.46
N ILE A 92 -2.91 -7.79 4.45
CA ILE A 92 -1.88 -6.79 4.20
C ILE A 92 -0.79 -6.88 5.27
N THR A 93 -1.21 -6.91 6.53
CA THR A 93 -0.26 -7.01 7.65
C THR A 93 0.59 -8.25 7.53
N GLN A 94 -0.03 -9.39 7.26
CA GLN A 94 0.70 -10.65 7.16
C GLN A 94 1.73 -10.62 6.03
N LYS A 95 1.36 -10.02 4.91
CA LYS A 95 2.27 -9.94 3.77
C LYS A 95 3.49 -9.09 4.12
N PHE A 96 3.28 -7.96 4.80
CA PHE A 96 4.39 -7.11 5.21
C PHE A 96 5.24 -7.78 6.28
N GLU A 97 4.63 -8.51 7.19
CA GLU A 97 5.40 -9.19 8.22
C GLU A 97 6.32 -10.23 7.60
N LYS A 98 5.85 -10.93 6.58
CA LYS A 98 6.70 -11.87 5.87
C LYS A 98 7.86 -11.17 5.17
N LEU A 99 7.58 -10.04 4.55
CA LEU A 99 8.61 -9.26 3.89
C LEU A 99 9.68 -8.81 4.87
N LEU A 100 9.26 -8.31 6.03
CA LEU A 100 10.19 -7.82 7.03
C LEU A 100 11.03 -8.94 7.65
N LYS A 101 10.45 -10.12 7.80
CA LYS A 101 11.21 -11.27 8.31
C LYS A 101 12.29 -11.69 7.34
N LYS A 102 11.97 -11.66 6.04
CA LYS A 102 12.97 -12.01 5.03
C LYS A 102 14.16 -11.08 5.07
N ASP A 103 13.89 -9.79 5.28
CA ASP A 103 14.95 -8.80 5.29
C ASP A 103 15.87 -8.92 6.48
N LYS A 104 15.43 -9.61 7.52
CA LYS A 104 16.23 -9.74 8.72
C LYS A 104 17.27 -10.86 8.64
N LEU A 105 17.20 -11.64 7.61
CA LEU A 105 18.18 -12.69 7.40
C LEU A 105 19.44 -12.14 6.74
#